data_3966a9497435369c7c20ef6177b62c2d
#
_entry.id   3966a9497435369c7c20ef6177b62c2d
#
_cell.length_a   1.000
_cell.length_b   1.000
_cell.length_c   1.000
_cell.angle_alpha   90.00
_cell.angle_beta   90.00
_cell.angle_gamma   90.00
#
_symmetry.space_group_name_H-M   'P 1'
#
loop_
_entity.id
_entity.type
_entity.pdbx_description
1 polymer ?
#
loop_
_entity_poly.entity_id
_entity_poly.type
_entity_poly.pdbx_seq_one_letter_code
_entity_poly.pdbx_strand_id
1 'polypeptide(L)'
;MKISFIKYEKEGNFKIPKLLGMNVEEIKEPEQIDEKIEELKNQKYTTIIIPNELASFSENIINKYKNDSFFNIIITPSKNE
;
A
#
# COMPACT_ATOMS: atom_id res chain seq x y z
N MET A 1 6.37 -10.50 -11.06
CA MET A 1 6.24 -9.52 -9.98
C MET A 1 4.85 -8.92 -9.98
N LYS A 2 4.21 -8.90 -8.84
CA LYS A 2 2.89 -8.30 -8.71
C LYS A 2 2.96 -7.10 -7.78
N ILE A 3 2.46 -5.97 -8.24
CA ILE A 3 2.52 -4.71 -7.51
C ILE A 3 1.10 -4.21 -7.27
N SER A 4 0.81 -3.79 -6.05
CA SER A 4 -0.48 -3.21 -5.72
C SER A 4 -0.28 -1.86 -5.03
N PHE A 5 -1.18 -0.95 -5.30
CA PHE A 5 -1.23 0.36 -4.65
C PHE A 5 -2.45 0.39 -3.75
N ILE A 6 -2.26 0.76 -2.48
CA ILE A 6 -3.38 0.90 -1.56
C ILE A 6 -3.65 2.39 -1.38
N LYS A 7 -4.88 2.80 -1.64
CA LYS A 7 -5.24 4.20 -1.46
C LYS A 7 -6.38 4.32 -0.45
N TYR A 8 -6.41 5.47 0.19
CA TYR A 8 -7.49 5.81 1.09
C TYR A 8 -8.63 6.39 0.25
N GLU A 9 -9.85 5.96 0.53
CA GLU A 9 -11.01 6.38 -0.24
C GLU A 9 -11.13 7.90 -0.34
N LYS A 10 -10.79 8.59 0.74
CA LYS A 10 -10.93 10.03 0.80
C LYS A 10 -9.78 10.80 0.15
N GLU A 11 -8.74 10.10 -0.26
CA GLU A 11 -7.64 10.74 -0.93
C GLU A 11 -8.03 11.12 -2.35
N GLY A 12 -7.26 12.02 -2.93
CA GLY A 12 -7.52 12.42 -4.30
C GLY A 12 -7.33 11.30 -5.29
N ASN A 13 -7.38 11.66 -6.55
CA ASN A 13 -7.27 10.69 -7.62
C ASN A 13 -5.87 10.17 -7.80
N PHE A 14 -5.73 8.85 -7.89
CA PHE A 14 -4.47 8.22 -8.22
C PHE A 14 -4.61 7.61 -9.60
N LYS A 15 -4.46 8.44 -10.62
CA LYS A 15 -4.64 7.98 -11.98
C LYS A 15 -3.43 7.24 -12.53
N ILE A 16 -2.25 7.61 -12.07
CA ILE A 16 -1.03 7.03 -12.60
C ILE A 16 -0.95 5.52 -12.39
N PRO A 17 -1.24 4.99 -11.19
CA PRO A 17 -1.22 3.53 -11.02
C PRO A 17 -2.16 2.81 -11.97
N LYS A 18 -3.35 3.33 -12.18
CA LYS A 18 -4.31 2.69 -13.08
C LYS A 18 -3.83 2.77 -14.52
N LEU A 19 -3.23 3.89 -14.90
CA LEU A 19 -2.73 4.04 -16.27
C LEU A 19 -1.61 3.07 -16.55
N LEU A 20 -0.87 2.69 -15.53
CA LEU A 20 0.21 1.73 -15.68
C LEU A 20 -0.26 0.28 -15.53
N GLY A 21 -1.56 0.09 -15.36
CA GLY A 21 -2.09 -1.26 -15.22
C GLY A 21 -1.87 -1.90 -13.88
N MET A 22 -1.51 -1.12 -12.89
CA MET A 22 -1.30 -1.64 -11.55
C MET A 22 -2.62 -1.92 -10.87
N ASN A 23 -2.62 -2.91 -9.97
CA ASN A 23 -3.76 -3.14 -9.10
C ASN A 23 -3.84 -2.01 -8.09
N VAL A 24 -5.04 -1.48 -7.91
CA VAL A 24 -5.27 -0.42 -6.92
C VAL A 24 -6.36 -0.89 -5.97
N GLU A 25 -6.01 -0.97 -4.68
CA GLU A 25 -6.97 -1.34 -3.64
C GLU A 25 -7.37 -0.09 -2.88
N GLU A 26 -8.64 0.00 -2.55
CA GLU A 26 -9.16 1.16 -1.85
C GLU A 26 -9.66 0.75 -0.48
N ILE A 27 -9.29 1.49 0.55
CA ILE A 27 -9.79 1.23 1.90
C ILE A 27 -10.59 2.43 2.38
N LYS A 28 -11.59 2.17 3.20
CA LYS A 28 -12.46 3.22 3.72
C LYS A 28 -11.99 3.74 5.06
N GLU A 29 -11.38 2.89 5.85
CA GLU A 29 -10.88 3.24 7.17
C GLU A 29 -9.39 2.98 7.24
N PRO A 30 -8.61 3.93 7.78
CA PRO A 30 -7.16 3.72 7.86
C PRO A 30 -6.78 2.45 8.61
N GLU A 31 -7.61 2.03 9.56
CA GLU A 31 -7.30 0.84 10.34
C GLU A 31 -7.34 -0.44 9.51
N GLN A 32 -7.90 -0.38 8.32
CA GLN A 32 -7.97 -1.55 7.45
C GLN A 32 -6.67 -1.84 6.72
N ILE A 33 -5.68 -0.93 6.85
CA ILE A 33 -4.46 -1.06 6.06
C ILE A 33 -3.69 -2.34 6.38
N ASP A 34 -3.57 -2.69 7.66
CA ASP A 34 -2.83 -3.90 8.04
C ASP A 34 -3.45 -5.15 7.43
N GLU A 35 -4.76 -5.25 7.54
CA GLU A 35 -5.47 -6.40 7.01
C GLU A 35 -5.33 -6.47 5.49
N LYS A 36 -5.39 -5.32 4.83
CA LYS A 36 -5.27 -5.28 3.38
C LYS A 36 -3.87 -5.70 2.94
N ILE A 37 -2.85 -5.27 3.66
CA ILE A 37 -1.48 -5.65 3.32
C ILE A 37 -1.30 -7.17 3.42
N GLU A 38 -1.80 -7.77 4.50
CA GLU A 38 -1.68 -9.21 4.67
C GLU A 38 -2.48 -9.95 3.61
N GLU A 39 -3.65 -9.43 3.27
CA GLU A 39 -4.47 -10.04 2.23
C GLU A 39 -3.73 -10.04 0.89
N LEU A 40 -3.12 -8.93 0.54
CA LEU A 40 -2.39 -8.83 -0.71
C LEU A 40 -1.17 -9.74 -0.72
N LYS A 41 -0.49 -9.86 0.41
CA LYS A 41 0.64 -10.77 0.51
C LYS A 41 0.18 -12.20 0.24
N ASN A 42 -0.96 -12.58 0.80
CA ASN A 42 -1.49 -13.92 0.59
C ASN A 42 -1.92 -14.15 -0.86
N GLN A 43 -2.20 -13.08 -1.59
CA GLN A 43 -2.54 -13.15 -3.00
C GLN A 43 -1.30 -13.08 -3.90
N LYS A 44 -0.12 -13.23 -3.31
CA LYS A 44 1.15 -13.32 -4.04
C LYS A 44 1.65 -11.99 -4.58
N TYR A 45 1.18 -10.89 -4.03
CA TYR A 45 1.77 -9.60 -4.35
C TYR A 45 3.14 -9.50 -3.67
N THR A 46 4.10 -8.98 -4.40
CA THR A 46 5.46 -8.87 -3.89
C THR A 46 5.83 -7.45 -3.50
N THR A 47 5.08 -6.48 -3.98
CA THR A 47 5.34 -5.08 -3.67
C THR A 47 4.02 -4.37 -3.42
N ILE A 48 3.96 -3.68 -2.29
CA ILE A 48 2.79 -2.89 -1.93
C ILE A 48 3.23 -1.44 -1.80
N ILE A 49 2.52 -0.55 -2.47
CA ILE A 49 2.81 0.88 -2.39
C ILE A 49 1.70 1.55 -1.60
N ILE A 50 2.06 2.26 -0.55
CA ILE A 50 1.07 2.94 0.27
C ILE A 50 1.46 4.41 0.42
N PRO A 51 0.47 5.30 0.54
CA PRO A 51 0.78 6.71 0.75
C PRO A 51 1.26 6.95 2.17
N ASN A 52 2.05 7.99 2.33
CA ASN A 52 2.61 8.33 3.62
C ASN A 52 1.52 8.54 4.68
N GLU A 53 0.38 9.04 4.26
CA GLU A 53 -0.73 9.28 5.18
C GLU A 53 -1.23 8.00 5.85
N LEU A 54 -1.10 6.88 5.16
CA LEU A 54 -1.55 5.61 5.72
C LEU A 54 -0.44 4.85 6.42
N ALA A 55 0.80 5.24 6.20
CA ALA A 55 1.92 4.49 6.77
C ALA A 55 1.91 4.48 8.29
N SER A 56 1.48 5.57 8.90
CA SER A 56 1.46 5.66 10.36
C SER A 56 0.46 4.68 10.99
N PHE A 57 -0.49 4.20 10.22
CA PHE A 57 -1.46 3.22 10.72
C PHE A 57 -0.97 1.79 10.56
N SER A 58 0.22 1.61 10.01
CA SER A 58 0.76 0.30 9.70
C SER A 58 2.19 0.09 10.17
N GLU A 59 2.61 0.82 11.18
CA GLU A 59 4.01 0.78 11.60
C GLU A 59 4.47 -0.63 11.94
N ASN A 60 3.64 -1.39 12.63
CA ASN A 60 4.01 -2.74 13.02
C ASN A 60 4.19 -3.65 11.81
N ILE A 61 3.28 -3.55 10.85
CA ILE A 61 3.36 -4.36 9.63
C ILE A 61 4.57 -3.94 8.79
N ILE A 62 4.80 -2.64 8.68
CA ILE A 62 5.93 -2.14 7.91
C ILE A 62 7.25 -2.64 8.52
N ASN A 63 7.35 -2.57 9.84
CA ASN A 63 8.55 -3.07 10.52
C ASN A 63 8.69 -4.57 10.39
N LYS A 64 7.58 -5.29 10.41
CA LYS A 64 7.59 -6.74 10.27
C LYS A 64 8.23 -7.16 8.96
N TYR A 65 7.94 -6.45 7.88
CA TYR A 65 8.42 -6.82 6.56
C TYR A 65 9.62 -6.01 6.09
N LYS A 66 10.17 -5.20 6.97
CA LYS A 66 11.26 -4.30 6.60
C LYS A 66 12.47 -5.04 6.01
N ASN A 67 12.76 -6.20 6.55
CA ASN A 67 13.93 -6.98 6.13
C ASN A 67 13.55 -8.20 5.30
N ASP A 68 12.31 -8.27 4.85
CA ASP A 68 11.87 -9.39 4.05
C ASP A 68 12.41 -9.25 2.62
N SER A 69 13.06 -10.29 2.12
CA SER A 69 13.65 -10.26 0.79
C SER A 69 12.62 -10.43 -0.33
N PHE A 70 11.44 -10.91 0.01
CA PHE A 70 10.45 -11.27 -1.01
C PHE A 70 9.20 -10.42 -0.98
N PHE A 71 9.10 -9.51 -0.02
CA PHE A 71 7.90 -8.69 0.10
C PHE A 71 8.33 -7.29 0.52
N ASN A 72 8.03 -6.31 -0.31
CA ASN A 72 8.45 -4.93 -0.11
C ASN A 72 7.26 -4.01 0.10
N ILE A 73 7.41 -3.08 1.04
CA ILE A 73 6.40 -2.04 1.22
C ILE A 73 7.08 -0.71 0.92
N ILE A 74 6.54 0.00 -0.05
CA ILE A 74 7.07 1.29 -0.49
C ILE A 74 6.13 2.38 -0.03
N ILE A 75 6.67 3.39 0.62
CA ILE A 75 5.87 4.50 1.11
C ILE A 75 6.12 5.71 0.22
N THR A 76 5.04 6.23 -0.37
CA THR A 76 5.16 7.40 -1.21
C THR A 76 5.04 8.67 -0.36
N PRO A 77 5.70 9.75 -0.76
CA PRO A 77 5.58 10.99 -0.02
C PRO A 77 4.17 11.55 -0.10
N SER A 78 3.85 12.39 0.87
CA SER A 78 2.58 13.09 0.85
C SER A 78 2.54 13.99 -0.37
N LYS A 79 1.35 14.09 -0.97
CA LYS A 79 1.22 14.86 -2.19
C LYS A 79 1.36 16.36 -1.97
N ASN A 80 1.36 16.79 -0.73
CA ASN A 80 1.50 18.20 -0.41
C ASN A 80 2.95 18.63 -0.24
N GLU A 81 3.86 17.76 -0.50
CA GLU A 81 5.28 18.08 -0.35
C GLU A 81 5.98 18.36 -1.63
#